data_8097af595c701370f8b79d1416223116
#
_entry.id   8097af595c701370f8b79d1416223116
#
_cell.length_a   1.000
_cell.length_b   1.000
_cell.length_c   1.000
_cell.angle_alpha   90.00
_cell.angle_beta   90.00
_cell.angle_gamma   90.00
#
_symmetry.space_group_name_H-M   'P 1'
#
loop_
_entity.id
_entity.type
_entity.pdbx_description
1 polymer ?
#
loop_
_entity_poly.entity_id
_entity_poly.type
_entity_poly.pdbx_seq_one_letter_code
_entity_poly.pdbx_strand_id
1 'polypeptide(L)'
;MPVLALTFLLGELPLLLSACCAPQGATGLGTVWFVNDFAQYEAAMRQGSEQQGWLVRDVFSPEPHGLAFMFPLYVGLGKVAALAHVPAELLERLAEVLARGLFVVALWRFCRAFASSRSAARVALLLALFGGGFELPTAAFGAVLGRAVYVGNWSYELNSLGLLFAAPHVPLAAASTLELATRSLRPGAAATPRGLMVTAGLVAATSLLHPFHVPALVGAMGLVGLVYWRTGRGTGTLLAAVVAGLAALPVLLPTVATFSLDAFWGATYTAQNLLPSPLPHELLVDVGPMLLLALLGLRRTGAGAFGLIIWLLLALIAMYLPVPYQRRLAFGAQPALAVVAANALVAVAAVLGRRRAAALRLGVAAAAASSSLLVLVGVLASSVRNAPVPVYR
;
A
#
# COMPACT_ATOMS: atom_id res chain seq x y z
N MET A 1 9.78 13.58 13.28
CA MET A 1 9.16 13.24 14.58
C MET A 1 7.63 13.50 14.62
N PRO A 2 7.08 14.73 14.41
CA PRO A 2 5.62 14.94 14.58
C PRO A 2 4.75 14.12 13.61
N VAL A 3 5.18 13.92 12.36
CA VAL A 3 4.41 13.09 11.40
C VAL A 3 4.35 11.63 11.84
N LEU A 4 5.46 11.06 12.35
CA LEU A 4 5.46 9.70 12.90
C LEU A 4 4.51 9.58 14.10
N ALA A 5 4.56 10.52 15.04
CA ALA A 5 3.65 10.52 16.18
C ALA A 5 2.18 10.62 15.73
N LEU A 6 1.88 11.51 14.78
CA LEU A 6 0.53 11.65 14.23
C LEU A 6 0.05 10.37 13.54
N THR A 7 0.90 9.71 12.75
CA THR A 7 0.52 8.45 12.08
C THR A 7 0.29 7.31 13.07
N PHE A 8 1.07 7.24 14.16
CA PHE A 8 0.80 6.32 15.26
C PHE A 8 -0.55 6.60 15.93
N LEU A 9 -0.80 7.84 16.32
CA LEU A 9 -2.07 8.24 16.93
C LEU A 9 -3.26 7.93 16.03
N LEU A 10 -3.16 8.25 14.74
CA LEU A 10 -4.23 7.95 13.78
C LEU A 10 -4.44 6.44 13.61
N GLY A 11 -3.38 5.64 13.59
CA GLY A 11 -3.48 4.18 13.47
C GLY A 11 -4.11 3.51 14.69
N GLU A 12 -3.88 4.04 15.90
CA GLU A 12 -4.41 3.48 17.14
C GLU A 12 -5.79 4.03 17.53
N LEU A 13 -6.15 5.24 17.09
CA LEU A 13 -7.40 5.89 17.45
C LEU A 13 -8.65 5.04 17.17
N PRO A 14 -8.81 4.38 16.01
CA PRO A 14 -9.97 3.52 15.72
C PRO A 14 -10.11 2.37 16.70
N LEU A 15 -9.00 1.78 17.11
CA LEU A 15 -8.97 0.66 18.07
C LEU A 15 -9.31 1.10 19.48
N LEU A 16 -8.77 2.26 19.89
CA LEU A 16 -9.13 2.87 21.19
C LEU A 16 -10.61 3.20 21.25
N LEU A 17 -11.17 3.77 20.18
CA LEU A 17 -12.60 4.06 20.10
C LEU A 17 -13.43 2.77 20.14
N SER A 18 -13.04 1.75 19.38
CA SER A 18 -13.74 0.46 19.42
C SER A 18 -13.72 -0.15 20.82
N ALA A 19 -12.59 -0.10 21.53
CA ALA A 19 -12.49 -0.59 22.90
C ALA A 19 -13.31 0.24 23.89
N CYS A 20 -13.30 1.56 23.77
CA CYS A 20 -14.07 2.46 24.66
C CYS A 20 -15.59 2.36 24.44
N CYS A 21 -16.03 2.05 23.21
CA CYS A 21 -17.44 1.91 22.85
C CYS A 21 -17.95 0.46 22.97
N ALA A 22 -17.10 -0.47 23.41
CA ALA A 22 -17.48 -1.87 23.58
C ALA A 22 -18.59 -2.03 24.65
N PRO A 23 -19.64 -2.83 24.40
CA PRO A 23 -20.61 -3.21 25.41
C PRO A 23 -19.93 -3.90 26.58
N GLN A 24 -20.54 -3.81 27.78
CA GLN A 24 -20.03 -4.52 28.95
C GLN A 24 -19.92 -6.02 28.68
N GLY A 25 -18.77 -6.62 28.98
CA GLY A 25 -18.49 -8.03 28.75
C GLY A 25 -18.09 -8.40 27.33
N ALA A 26 -17.99 -7.45 26.41
CA ALA A 26 -17.46 -7.65 25.07
C ALA A 26 -15.98 -7.26 24.99
N THR A 27 -15.20 -8.02 24.21
CA THR A 27 -13.82 -7.68 23.88
C THR A 27 -13.74 -7.24 22.41
N GLY A 28 -12.96 -6.18 22.13
CA GLY A 28 -12.74 -5.71 20.76
C GLY A 28 -12.05 -6.77 19.92
N LEU A 29 -12.49 -6.91 18.65
CA LEU A 29 -11.88 -7.84 17.68
C LEU A 29 -10.42 -7.50 17.33
N GLY A 30 -9.92 -6.37 17.84
CA GLY A 30 -8.55 -5.98 17.57
C GLY A 30 -8.32 -5.37 16.18
N THR A 31 -9.33 -5.32 15.32
CA THR A 31 -9.29 -4.66 14.02
C THR A 31 -10.59 -3.89 13.78
N VAL A 32 -10.51 -2.85 12.97
CA VAL A 32 -11.67 -2.02 12.59
C VAL A 32 -11.84 -1.95 11.07
N TRP A 33 -10.91 -2.49 10.33
CA TRP A 33 -10.92 -2.51 8.87
C TRP A 33 -10.69 -3.93 8.36
N PHE A 34 -11.44 -4.36 7.37
CA PHE A 34 -11.39 -5.73 6.82
C PHE A 34 -11.58 -6.84 7.87
N VAL A 35 -12.59 -6.67 8.72
CA VAL A 35 -12.88 -7.60 9.84
C VAL A 35 -12.99 -9.07 9.38
N ASN A 36 -13.54 -9.31 8.17
CA ASN A 36 -13.66 -10.66 7.63
C ASN A 36 -12.31 -11.30 7.30
N ASP A 37 -11.35 -10.51 6.81
CA ASP A 37 -10.00 -10.99 6.51
C ASP A 37 -9.24 -11.32 7.79
N PHE A 38 -9.51 -10.58 8.86
CA PHE A 38 -8.87 -10.77 10.16
C PHE A 38 -9.09 -12.19 10.72
N ALA A 39 -10.31 -12.73 10.61
CA ALA A 39 -10.59 -14.09 11.04
C ALA A 39 -9.72 -15.15 10.31
N GLN A 40 -9.43 -14.92 9.02
CA GLN A 40 -8.52 -15.80 8.26
C GLN A 40 -7.07 -15.69 8.76
N TYR A 41 -6.64 -14.48 9.15
CA TYR A 41 -5.30 -14.28 9.69
C TYR A 41 -5.13 -14.91 11.06
N GLU A 42 -6.13 -14.78 11.95
CA GLU A 42 -6.14 -15.49 13.24
C GLU A 42 -6.12 -17.02 13.05
N ALA A 43 -6.92 -17.54 12.12
CA ALA A 43 -6.91 -18.97 11.80
C ALA A 43 -5.55 -19.44 11.26
N ALA A 44 -4.85 -18.62 10.47
CA ALA A 44 -3.51 -18.92 9.99
C ALA A 44 -2.47 -18.89 11.13
N MET A 45 -2.56 -17.94 12.07
CA MET A 45 -1.71 -17.89 13.26
C MET A 45 -1.93 -19.11 14.14
N ARG A 46 -3.18 -19.48 14.37
CA ARG A 46 -3.52 -20.69 15.14
C ARG A 46 -2.94 -21.95 14.51
N GLN A 47 -3.15 -22.15 13.19
CA GLN A 47 -2.53 -23.28 12.48
C GLN A 47 -1.00 -23.22 12.55
N GLY A 48 -0.39 -22.04 12.46
CA GLY A 48 1.05 -21.85 12.63
C GLY A 48 1.56 -22.26 14.01
N SER A 49 0.79 -22.05 15.07
CA SER A 49 1.16 -22.45 16.43
C SER A 49 0.98 -23.94 16.68
N GLU A 50 0.02 -24.59 16.03
CA GLU A 50 -0.34 -25.99 16.24
C GLU A 50 0.44 -26.98 15.35
N GLN A 51 1.02 -26.52 14.23
CA GLN A 51 1.66 -27.40 13.25
C GLN A 51 3.10 -26.98 12.90
N GLN A 52 3.89 -27.94 12.44
CA GLN A 52 5.27 -27.68 12.01
C GLN A 52 5.36 -27.07 10.59
N GLY A 53 4.39 -27.37 9.73
CA GLY A 53 4.35 -26.91 8.33
C GLY A 53 4.11 -25.40 8.16
N TRP A 54 4.17 -24.94 6.93
CA TRP A 54 3.88 -23.56 6.49
C TRP A 54 2.62 -23.48 5.64
N LEU A 55 2.00 -24.62 5.35
CA LEU A 55 0.80 -24.70 4.54
C LEU A 55 -0.43 -24.66 5.44
N VAL A 56 -1.45 -23.95 5.03
CA VAL A 56 -2.70 -23.78 5.79
C VAL A 56 -3.90 -24.32 5.00
N ARG A 57 -4.96 -24.65 5.73
CA ARG A 57 -6.27 -24.99 5.22
C ARG A 57 -7.21 -23.82 5.48
N ASP A 58 -8.16 -23.57 4.58
CA ASP A 58 -9.29 -22.69 4.87
C ASP A 58 -10.26 -23.39 5.83
N VAL A 59 -10.27 -22.92 7.08
CA VAL A 59 -11.12 -23.52 8.12
C VAL A 59 -12.57 -23.03 8.09
N PHE A 60 -12.86 -22.05 7.24
CA PHE A 60 -14.20 -21.48 7.09
C PHE A 60 -15.00 -22.13 5.97
N SER A 61 -14.38 -23.02 5.18
CA SER A 61 -15.07 -23.75 4.12
C SER A 61 -15.15 -25.25 4.44
N PRO A 62 -16.33 -25.86 4.33
CA PRO A 62 -16.51 -27.31 4.46
C PRO A 62 -16.10 -28.08 3.19
N GLU A 63 -15.88 -27.38 2.06
CA GLU A 63 -15.55 -28.02 0.79
C GLU A 63 -14.17 -28.68 0.85
N PRO A 64 -14.02 -29.87 0.25
CA PRO A 64 -12.72 -30.55 0.18
C PRO A 64 -11.70 -29.71 -0.60
N HIS A 65 -10.55 -29.43 0.02
CA HIS A 65 -9.45 -28.70 -0.62
C HIS A 65 -8.10 -29.09 0.01
N GLY A 66 -7.05 -28.85 -0.76
CA GLY A 66 -5.67 -29.07 -0.34
C GLY A 66 -5.14 -28.01 0.61
N LEU A 67 -3.94 -28.26 1.15
CA LEU A 67 -3.18 -27.25 1.88
C LEU A 67 -2.55 -26.26 0.92
N ALA A 68 -2.55 -24.98 1.28
CA ALA A 68 -2.03 -23.88 0.48
C ALA A 68 -0.93 -23.10 1.20
N PHE A 69 0.04 -22.59 0.45
CA PHE A 69 1.03 -21.65 0.96
C PHE A 69 0.42 -20.24 0.97
N MET A 70 -0.38 -19.98 2.02
CA MET A 70 -1.10 -18.74 2.21
C MET A 70 -0.74 -18.10 3.56
N PHE A 71 -0.79 -16.78 3.62
CA PHE A 71 -0.61 -16.02 4.86
C PHE A 71 0.70 -16.33 5.64
N PRO A 72 1.88 -16.41 4.98
CA PRO A 72 3.11 -16.87 5.63
C PRO A 72 3.55 -16.00 6.81
N LEU A 73 3.24 -14.69 6.81
CA LEU A 73 3.50 -13.82 7.95
C LEU A 73 2.75 -14.30 9.19
N TYR A 74 1.48 -14.62 9.06
CA TYR A 74 0.62 -15.02 10.18
C TYR A 74 0.96 -16.42 10.68
N VAL A 75 1.24 -17.34 9.77
CA VAL A 75 1.79 -18.66 10.15
C VAL A 75 3.09 -18.50 10.94
N GLY A 76 3.97 -17.59 10.49
CA GLY A 76 5.22 -17.27 11.19
C GLY A 76 4.98 -16.64 12.56
N LEU A 77 4.04 -15.69 12.68
CA LEU A 77 3.66 -15.09 13.98
C LEU A 77 3.12 -16.15 14.94
N GLY A 78 2.27 -17.09 14.46
CA GLY A 78 1.79 -18.21 15.26
C GLY A 78 2.92 -19.10 15.77
N LYS A 79 3.90 -19.45 14.93
CA LYS A 79 5.09 -20.22 15.33
C LYS A 79 5.92 -19.50 16.40
N VAL A 80 6.14 -18.20 16.22
CA VAL A 80 6.87 -17.37 17.20
C VAL A 80 6.10 -17.29 18.51
N ALA A 81 4.76 -17.15 18.46
CA ALA A 81 3.90 -17.15 19.64
C ALA A 81 4.01 -18.45 20.44
N ALA A 82 3.95 -19.59 19.75
CA ALA A 82 4.13 -20.90 20.39
C ALA A 82 5.52 -21.07 21.00
N LEU A 83 6.57 -20.67 20.28
CA LEU A 83 7.96 -20.78 20.75
C LEU A 83 8.24 -19.86 21.95
N ALA A 84 7.70 -18.64 21.93
CA ALA A 84 7.90 -17.65 22.98
C ALA A 84 6.91 -17.77 24.15
N HIS A 85 5.91 -18.67 24.04
CA HIS A 85 4.82 -18.83 25.01
C HIS A 85 4.06 -17.51 25.29
N VAL A 86 3.81 -16.72 24.24
CA VAL A 86 3.06 -15.47 24.31
C VAL A 86 1.78 -15.54 23.46
N PRO A 87 0.73 -14.75 23.79
CA PRO A 87 -0.47 -14.67 22.96
C PRO A 87 -0.14 -14.22 21.53
N ALA A 88 -0.73 -14.88 20.53
CA ALA A 88 -0.50 -14.56 19.12
C ALA A 88 -0.98 -13.13 18.77
N GLU A 89 -2.06 -12.69 19.40
CA GLU A 89 -2.65 -11.35 19.27
C GLU A 89 -1.66 -10.26 19.70
N LEU A 90 -0.85 -10.51 20.71
CA LEU A 90 0.20 -9.57 21.13
C LEU A 90 1.25 -9.40 20.05
N LEU A 91 1.69 -10.51 19.42
CA LEU A 91 2.67 -10.46 18.34
C LEU A 91 2.10 -9.78 17.09
N GLU A 92 0.83 -10.01 16.78
CA GLU A 92 0.15 -9.33 15.68
C GLU A 92 0.10 -7.82 15.92
N ARG A 93 -0.26 -7.39 17.13
CA ARG A 93 -0.23 -5.97 17.51
C ARG A 93 1.16 -5.34 17.36
N LEU A 94 2.19 -6.03 17.84
CA LEU A 94 3.57 -5.58 17.66
C LEU A 94 3.94 -5.49 16.17
N ALA A 95 3.52 -6.47 15.38
CA ALA A 95 3.75 -6.48 13.93
C ALA A 95 3.03 -5.30 13.25
N GLU A 96 1.79 -4.96 13.62
CA GLU A 96 1.06 -3.79 13.10
C GLU A 96 1.80 -2.47 13.40
N VAL A 97 2.18 -2.26 14.67
CA VAL A 97 2.90 -1.06 15.09
C VAL A 97 4.23 -0.92 14.34
N LEU A 98 4.99 -2.01 14.24
CA LEU A 98 6.26 -2.03 13.50
C LEU A 98 6.04 -1.79 12.00
N ALA A 99 5.03 -2.43 11.42
CA ALA A 99 4.69 -2.30 10.00
C ALA A 99 4.35 -0.85 9.62
N ARG A 100 3.50 -0.19 10.41
CA ARG A 100 3.17 1.24 10.24
C ARG A 100 4.40 2.12 10.34
N GLY A 101 5.23 1.89 11.35
CA GLY A 101 6.47 2.64 11.54
C GLY A 101 7.44 2.49 10.36
N LEU A 102 7.67 1.25 9.91
CA LEU A 102 8.53 0.96 8.76
C LEU A 102 7.98 1.56 7.47
N PHE A 103 6.67 1.49 7.26
CA PHE A 103 6.02 2.10 6.09
C PHE A 103 6.26 3.62 6.05
N VAL A 104 6.01 4.34 7.14
CA VAL A 104 6.18 5.80 7.17
C VAL A 104 7.66 6.19 7.00
N VAL A 105 8.58 5.43 7.57
CA VAL A 105 10.03 5.64 7.38
C VAL A 105 10.41 5.41 5.92
N ALA A 106 9.95 4.31 5.31
CA ALA A 106 10.23 4.00 3.90
C ALA A 106 9.62 5.07 2.98
N LEU A 107 8.38 5.50 3.25
CA LEU A 107 7.71 6.57 2.50
C LEU A 107 8.48 7.90 2.60
N TRP A 108 8.96 8.27 3.80
CA TRP A 108 9.81 9.45 3.97
C TRP A 108 11.11 9.34 3.18
N ARG A 109 11.80 8.18 3.24
CA ARG A 109 13.04 7.94 2.48
C ARG A 109 12.79 8.04 0.98
N PHE A 110 11.69 7.46 0.51
CA PHE A 110 11.24 7.54 -0.87
C PHE A 110 10.99 8.98 -1.31
N CYS A 111 10.18 9.74 -0.57
CA CYS A 111 9.94 11.16 -0.84
C CYS A 111 11.26 11.97 -0.87
N ARG A 112 12.15 11.71 0.07
CA ARG A 112 13.47 12.36 0.13
C ARG A 112 14.38 12.03 -1.06
N ALA A 113 14.28 10.83 -1.58
CA ALA A 113 15.11 10.34 -2.67
C ALA A 113 14.76 10.97 -4.02
N PHE A 114 13.47 11.27 -4.24
CA PHE A 114 12.96 11.72 -5.54
C PHE A 114 12.46 13.17 -5.54
N ALA A 115 12.32 13.80 -4.39
CA ALA A 115 11.94 15.20 -4.32
C ALA A 115 13.09 16.13 -4.71
N SER A 116 12.78 17.23 -5.38
CA SER A 116 13.73 18.25 -5.82
C SER A 116 14.35 19.06 -4.68
N SER A 117 13.72 19.07 -3.50
CA SER A 117 14.19 19.81 -2.32
C SER A 117 13.62 19.20 -1.03
N ARG A 118 14.17 19.62 0.14
CA ARG A 118 13.60 19.24 1.44
C ARG A 118 12.14 19.70 1.60
N SER A 119 11.79 20.86 1.08
CA SER A 119 10.42 21.38 1.10
C SER A 119 9.50 20.49 0.24
N ALA A 120 9.92 20.14 -0.97
CA ALA A 120 9.19 19.23 -1.83
C ALA A 120 9.04 17.84 -1.19
N ALA A 121 10.05 17.31 -0.51
CA ALA A 121 9.95 16.03 0.20
C ALA A 121 8.92 16.05 1.35
N ARG A 122 8.83 17.16 2.10
CA ARG A 122 7.79 17.30 3.14
C ARG A 122 6.39 17.38 2.54
N VAL A 123 6.23 18.16 1.47
CA VAL A 123 4.97 18.24 0.74
C VAL A 123 4.60 16.89 0.14
N ALA A 124 5.55 16.18 -0.47
CA ALA A 124 5.34 14.84 -1.01
C ALA A 124 4.87 13.84 0.06
N LEU A 125 5.49 13.86 1.25
CA LEU A 125 5.07 13.01 2.37
C LEU A 125 3.63 13.31 2.80
N LEU A 126 3.26 14.59 2.93
CA LEU A 126 1.91 14.99 3.29
C LEU A 126 0.89 14.60 2.21
N LEU A 127 1.23 14.84 0.93
CA LEU A 127 0.37 14.42 -0.18
C LEU A 127 0.28 12.89 -0.31
N ALA A 128 1.35 12.15 -0.02
CA ALA A 128 1.31 10.70 -0.03
C ALA A 128 0.47 10.14 1.12
N LEU A 129 0.55 10.69 2.33
CA LEU A 129 -0.22 10.20 3.48
C LEU A 129 -1.66 10.68 3.47
N PHE A 130 -1.90 11.93 3.10
CA PHE A 130 -3.21 12.57 3.25
C PHE A 130 -3.78 13.08 1.94
N GLY A 131 -3.07 12.91 0.84
CA GLY A 131 -3.53 13.33 -0.47
C GLY A 131 -4.44 12.30 -1.10
N GLY A 132 -5.52 12.76 -1.66
CA GLY A 132 -6.49 12.02 -2.47
C GLY A 132 -7.04 12.94 -3.53
N GLY A 133 -8.32 12.83 -3.80
CA GLY A 133 -9.02 13.57 -4.84
C GLY A 133 -10.19 14.39 -4.34
N PHE A 134 -11.26 14.33 -5.10
CA PHE A 134 -12.47 15.11 -4.90
C PHE A 134 -13.62 14.30 -4.28
N GLU A 135 -13.37 13.17 -3.62
CA GLU A 135 -14.43 12.27 -3.15
C GLU A 135 -15.37 12.94 -2.16
N LEU A 136 -14.85 13.73 -1.20
CA LEU A 136 -15.71 14.39 -0.22
C LEU A 136 -16.67 15.40 -0.89
N PRO A 137 -16.23 16.34 -1.73
CA PRO A 137 -17.16 17.21 -2.48
C PRO A 137 -18.08 16.42 -3.39
N THR A 138 -17.60 15.35 -4.03
CA THR A 138 -18.42 14.50 -4.92
C THR A 138 -19.48 13.75 -4.13
N ALA A 139 -19.11 13.16 -2.97
CA ALA A 139 -20.05 12.49 -2.08
C ALA A 139 -21.10 13.46 -1.52
N ALA A 140 -20.69 14.67 -1.10
CA ALA A 140 -21.61 15.70 -0.63
C ALA A 140 -22.59 16.15 -1.73
N PHE A 141 -22.11 16.34 -2.96
CA PHE A 141 -22.94 16.68 -4.11
C PHE A 141 -23.92 15.54 -4.45
N GLY A 142 -23.46 14.29 -4.43
CA GLY A 142 -24.31 13.10 -4.61
C GLY A 142 -25.42 13.01 -3.56
N ALA A 143 -25.08 13.26 -2.30
CA ALA A 143 -26.06 13.26 -1.20
C ALA A 143 -27.15 14.33 -1.41
N VAL A 144 -26.77 15.53 -1.85
CA VAL A 144 -27.73 16.61 -2.19
C VAL A 144 -28.66 16.21 -3.33
N LEU A 145 -28.14 15.45 -4.32
CA LEU A 145 -28.93 14.99 -5.46
C LEU A 145 -29.69 13.67 -5.20
N GLY A 146 -29.57 13.09 -4.01
CA GLY A 146 -30.14 11.78 -3.69
C GLY A 146 -29.56 10.64 -4.52
N ARG A 147 -28.33 10.76 -5.00
CA ARG A 147 -27.66 9.76 -5.84
C ARG A 147 -26.46 9.17 -5.12
N ALA A 148 -26.31 7.84 -5.22
CA ALA A 148 -25.06 7.20 -4.83
C ALA A 148 -23.94 7.66 -5.77
N VAL A 149 -22.80 8.06 -5.19
CA VAL A 149 -21.62 8.47 -5.94
C VAL A 149 -20.48 7.53 -5.60
N TYR A 150 -19.64 7.26 -6.58
CA TYR A 150 -18.43 6.51 -6.39
C TYR A 150 -17.50 7.22 -5.39
N VAL A 151 -17.00 6.45 -4.43
CA VAL A 151 -16.00 6.85 -3.46
C VAL A 151 -14.91 5.78 -3.48
N GLY A 152 -13.86 6.01 -4.28
CA GLY A 152 -12.83 5.00 -4.58
C GLY A 152 -11.73 4.86 -3.55
N ASN A 153 -11.55 5.86 -2.69
CA ASN A 153 -10.44 5.92 -1.73
C ASN A 153 -10.51 4.92 -0.55
N TRP A 154 -11.45 4.00 -0.55
CA TRP A 154 -11.43 2.84 0.33
C TRP A 154 -10.31 1.85 -0.01
N SER A 155 -9.70 1.99 -1.20
CA SER A 155 -8.60 1.11 -1.61
C SER A 155 -7.26 1.72 -1.20
N TYR A 156 -6.51 1.00 -0.38
CA TYR A 156 -5.16 1.40 0.04
C TYR A 156 -4.16 1.45 -1.12
N GLU A 157 -4.48 0.90 -2.29
CA GLU A 157 -3.64 0.98 -3.49
C GLU A 157 -3.50 2.42 -4.00
N LEU A 158 -4.57 3.22 -3.83
CA LEU A 158 -4.62 4.63 -4.24
C LEU A 158 -4.69 5.59 -3.05
N ASN A 159 -4.66 5.08 -1.82
CA ASN A 159 -4.71 5.87 -0.60
C ASN A 159 -3.76 5.33 0.48
N SER A 160 -2.60 5.96 0.61
CA SER A 160 -1.60 5.54 1.59
C SER A 160 -2.05 5.73 3.06
N LEU A 161 -3.04 6.57 3.36
CA LEU A 161 -3.63 6.65 4.69
C LEU A 161 -4.27 5.32 5.10
N GLY A 162 -4.93 4.65 4.16
CA GLY A 162 -5.53 3.34 4.37
C GLY A 162 -4.54 2.27 4.87
N LEU A 163 -3.26 2.40 4.49
CA LEU A 163 -2.21 1.49 4.98
C LEU A 163 -1.97 1.57 6.49
N LEU A 164 -2.33 2.68 7.13
CA LEU A 164 -2.21 2.81 8.59
C LEU A 164 -3.26 1.98 9.34
N PHE A 165 -4.33 1.58 8.66
CA PHE A 165 -5.42 0.78 9.22
C PHE A 165 -5.43 -0.65 8.69
N ALA A 166 -4.60 -0.93 7.69
CA ALA A 166 -4.51 -2.25 7.06
C ALA A 166 -3.73 -3.24 7.95
N ALA A 167 -4.03 -4.52 7.77
CA ALA A 167 -3.32 -5.62 8.41
C ALA A 167 -1.80 -5.59 8.12
N PRO A 168 -0.93 -6.04 9.03
CA PRO A 168 0.51 -5.73 9.03
C PRO A 168 1.26 -6.14 7.77
N HIS A 169 0.83 -7.17 7.06
CA HIS A 169 1.47 -7.62 5.82
C HIS A 169 1.43 -6.56 4.71
N VAL A 170 0.36 -5.75 4.65
CA VAL A 170 0.18 -4.73 3.59
C VAL A 170 1.16 -3.56 3.76
N PRO A 171 1.23 -2.85 4.90
CA PRO A 171 2.21 -1.78 5.10
C PRO A 171 3.66 -2.29 5.10
N LEU A 172 3.95 -3.53 5.50
CA LEU A 172 5.28 -4.13 5.36
C LEU A 172 5.67 -4.34 3.89
N ALA A 173 4.75 -4.88 3.08
CA ALA A 173 4.97 -5.00 1.64
C ALA A 173 5.14 -3.63 0.98
N ALA A 174 4.34 -2.65 1.39
CA ALA A 174 4.45 -1.27 0.94
C ALA A 174 5.81 -0.66 1.28
N ALA A 175 6.30 -0.84 2.50
CA ALA A 175 7.62 -0.37 2.93
C ALA A 175 8.74 -1.00 2.08
N SER A 176 8.68 -2.31 1.86
CA SER A 176 9.65 -3.06 1.03
C SER A 176 9.63 -2.57 -0.41
N THR A 177 8.45 -2.34 -0.98
CA THR A 177 8.26 -1.84 -2.35
C THR A 177 8.85 -0.43 -2.52
N LEU A 178 8.56 0.49 -1.58
CA LEU A 178 9.09 1.85 -1.61
C LEU A 178 10.62 1.89 -1.43
N GLU A 179 11.17 1.04 -0.57
CA GLU A 179 12.62 0.93 -0.39
C GLU A 179 13.29 0.36 -1.65
N LEU A 180 12.68 -0.65 -2.29
CA LEU A 180 13.15 -1.20 -3.56
C LEU A 180 13.12 -0.15 -4.67
N ALA A 181 12.03 0.61 -4.83
CA ALA A 181 11.93 1.71 -5.77
C ALA A 181 13.00 2.80 -5.51
N THR A 182 13.19 3.15 -4.22
CA THR A 182 14.20 4.14 -3.79
C THR A 182 15.61 3.75 -4.23
N ARG A 183 15.94 2.46 -4.15
CA ARG A 183 17.27 1.93 -4.51
C ARG A 183 17.46 1.75 -6.00
N SER A 184 16.41 1.41 -6.73
CA SER A 184 16.55 0.88 -8.09
C SER A 184 16.13 1.84 -9.20
N LEU A 185 15.22 2.79 -8.96
CA LEU A 185 14.70 3.66 -10.01
C LEU A 185 15.52 4.95 -10.24
N ARG A 186 16.57 5.17 -9.45
CA ARG A 186 17.42 6.37 -9.56
C ARG A 186 18.56 6.14 -10.54
N PRO A 187 18.98 7.18 -11.29
CA PRO A 187 20.22 7.13 -12.08
C PRO A 187 21.42 6.79 -11.18
N GLY A 188 22.32 5.95 -11.67
CA GLY A 188 23.54 5.59 -10.94
C GLY A 188 23.32 4.55 -9.83
N ALA A 189 22.19 3.86 -9.79
CA ALA A 189 21.99 2.71 -8.90
C ALA A 189 23.14 1.70 -9.11
N ALA A 190 23.96 1.50 -8.07
CA ALA A 190 25.12 0.63 -8.16
C ALA A 190 24.69 -0.84 -8.03
N ALA A 191 25.12 -1.68 -8.99
CA ALA A 191 24.96 -3.13 -8.94
C ALA A 191 26.05 -3.77 -8.09
N THR A 192 26.19 -3.36 -6.84
CA THR A 192 27.07 -4.04 -5.91
C THR A 192 26.46 -5.37 -5.47
N PRO A 193 27.28 -6.41 -5.20
CA PRO A 193 26.75 -7.70 -4.70
C PRO A 193 25.82 -7.53 -3.51
N ARG A 194 26.20 -6.69 -2.55
CA ARG A 194 25.36 -6.36 -1.38
C ARG A 194 24.05 -5.69 -1.79
N GLY A 195 24.08 -4.75 -2.74
CA GLY A 195 22.89 -4.08 -3.25
C GLY A 195 21.92 -5.05 -3.92
N LEU A 196 22.44 -5.99 -4.72
CA LEU A 196 21.65 -7.04 -5.37
C LEU A 196 21.05 -8.03 -4.36
N MET A 197 21.80 -8.42 -3.33
CA MET A 197 21.26 -9.25 -2.23
C MET A 197 20.12 -8.55 -1.49
N VAL A 198 20.26 -7.26 -1.19
CA VAL A 198 19.18 -6.47 -0.57
C VAL A 198 17.98 -6.38 -1.51
N THR A 199 18.20 -6.18 -2.81
CA THR A 199 17.12 -6.20 -3.82
C THR A 199 16.38 -7.54 -3.82
N ALA A 200 17.11 -8.65 -3.87
CA ALA A 200 16.53 -9.99 -3.81
C ALA A 200 15.71 -10.20 -2.52
N GLY A 201 16.26 -9.83 -1.37
CA GLY A 201 15.57 -9.93 -0.08
C GLY A 201 14.29 -9.09 0.00
N LEU A 202 14.32 -7.84 -0.48
CA LEU A 202 13.15 -6.96 -0.51
C LEU A 202 12.06 -7.50 -1.44
N VAL A 203 12.42 -8.02 -2.61
CA VAL A 203 11.44 -8.62 -3.54
C VAL A 203 10.86 -9.90 -2.98
N ALA A 204 11.68 -10.78 -2.42
CA ALA A 204 11.18 -12.00 -1.78
C ALA A 204 10.21 -11.67 -0.63
N ALA A 205 10.57 -10.72 0.24
CA ALA A 205 9.70 -10.23 1.31
C ALA A 205 8.39 -9.64 0.77
N THR A 206 8.46 -8.79 -0.26
CA THR A 206 7.26 -8.21 -0.89
C THR A 206 6.37 -9.30 -1.50
N SER A 207 6.96 -10.28 -2.20
CA SER A 207 6.24 -11.40 -2.81
C SER A 207 5.55 -12.27 -1.77
N LEU A 208 6.19 -12.52 -0.61
CA LEU A 208 5.62 -13.28 0.50
C LEU A 208 4.47 -12.54 1.18
N LEU A 209 4.60 -11.22 1.33
CA LEU A 209 3.63 -10.40 2.06
C LEU A 209 2.45 -9.98 1.16
N HIS A 210 2.74 -9.51 -0.06
CA HIS A 210 1.73 -9.00 -0.98
C HIS A 210 2.25 -9.04 -2.44
N PRO A 211 2.11 -10.17 -3.14
CA PRO A 211 2.76 -10.42 -4.44
C PRO A 211 2.36 -9.42 -5.53
N PHE A 212 1.18 -8.81 -5.41
CA PHE A 212 0.66 -7.87 -6.40
C PHE A 212 1.46 -6.56 -6.53
N HIS A 213 2.30 -6.22 -5.55
CA HIS A 213 3.17 -5.03 -5.62
C HIS A 213 4.39 -5.22 -6.54
N VAL A 214 4.75 -6.46 -6.87
CA VAL A 214 6.00 -6.77 -7.58
C VAL A 214 5.94 -6.47 -9.09
N PRO A 215 4.89 -6.86 -9.84
CA PRO A 215 4.95 -6.83 -11.31
C PRO A 215 5.19 -5.44 -11.90
N ALA A 216 4.43 -4.43 -11.45
CA ALA A 216 4.54 -3.07 -11.99
C ALA A 216 5.91 -2.44 -11.67
N LEU A 217 6.45 -2.68 -10.46
CA LEU A 217 7.75 -2.14 -10.08
C LEU A 217 8.90 -2.82 -10.79
N VAL A 218 8.91 -4.16 -10.88
CA VAL A 218 9.96 -4.91 -11.59
C VAL A 218 9.93 -4.59 -13.08
N GLY A 219 8.74 -4.48 -13.68
CA GLY A 219 8.58 -3.98 -15.04
C GLY A 219 9.17 -2.59 -15.25
N ALA A 220 8.90 -1.67 -14.31
CA ALA A 220 9.48 -0.32 -14.34
C ALA A 220 11.01 -0.35 -14.22
N MET A 221 11.55 -1.16 -13.31
CA MET A 221 13.00 -1.34 -13.17
C MET A 221 13.62 -1.87 -14.48
N GLY A 222 12.96 -2.82 -15.14
CA GLY A 222 13.40 -3.37 -16.44
C GLY A 222 13.46 -2.30 -17.53
N LEU A 223 12.36 -1.54 -17.72
CA LEU A 223 12.29 -0.49 -18.74
C LEU A 223 13.28 0.65 -18.46
N VAL A 224 13.32 1.13 -17.22
CA VAL A 224 14.26 2.18 -16.79
C VAL A 224 15.71 1.70 -16.96
N GLY A 225 15.98 0.46 -16.55
CA GLY A 225 17.29 -0.16 -16.68
C GLY A 225 17.74 -0.28 -18.14
N LEU A 226 16.84 -0.67 -19.03
CA LEU A 226 17.10 -0.74 -20.47
C LEU A 226 17.44 0.64 -21.07
N VAL A 227 16.68 1.68 -20.69
CA VAL A 227 16.95 3.06 -21.11
C VAL A 227 18.30 3.54 -20.58
N TYR A 228 18.61 3.28 -19.29
CA TYR A 228 19.89 3.69 -18.71
C TYR A 228 21.08 2.96 -19.34
N TRP A 229 20.93 1.67 -19.64
CA TRP A 229 21.93 0.92 -20.38
C TRP A 229 22.20 1.52 -21.75
N ARG A 230 21.13 1.73 -22.57
CA ARG A 230 21.26 2.30 -23.92
C ARG A 230 21.79 3.74 -23.96
N THR A 231 21.56 4.51 -22.91
CA THR A 231 22.02 5.91 -22.80
C THR A 231 23.37 6.05 -22.08
N GLY A 232 24.07 4.95 -21.80
CA GLY A 232 25.37 4.96 -21.13
C GLY A 232 25.34 5.33 -19.65
N ARG A 233 24.16 5.32 -19.02
CA ARG A 233 23.98 5.67 -17.58
C ARG A 233 24.23 4.48 -16.65
N GLY A 234 24.63 3.33 -17.18
CA GLY A 234 24.99 2.13 -16.43
C GLY A 234 23.94 1.01 -16.50
N THR A 235 24.35 -0.20 -16.10
CA THR A 235 23.54 -1.43 -16.14
C THR A 235 22.91 -1.78 -14.81
N GLY A 236 23.18 -1.03 -13.73
CA GLY A 236 22.80 -1.38 -12.37
C GLY A 236 21.32 -1.63 -12.16
N THR A 237 20.47 -0.74 -12.70
CA THR A 237 19.00 -0.90 -12.60
C THR A 237 18.50 -2.12 -13.38
N LEU A 238 19.08 -2.40 -14.57
CA LEU A 238 18.70 -3.57 -15.36
C LEU A 238 19.06 -4.87 -14.65
N LEU A 239 20.28 -4.95 -14.10
CA LEU A 239 20.71 -6.11 -13.33
C LEU A 239 19.87 -6.29 -12.06
N ALA A 240 19.53 -5.20 -11.38
CA ALA A 240 18.61 -5.24 -10.24
C ALA A 240 17.21 -5.75 -10.64
N ALA A 241 16.70 -5.40 -11.83
CA ALA A 241 15.43 -5.92 -12.34
C ALA A 241 15.49 -7.43 -12.61
N VAL A 242 16.58 -7.93 -13.20
CA VAL A 242 16.79 -9.37 -13.41
C VAL A 242 16.83 -10.12 -12.08
N VAL A 243 17.62 -9.63 -11.12
CA VAL A 243 17.71 -10.24 -9.78
C VAL A 243 16.36 -10.20 -9.08
N ALA A 244 15.62 -9.10 -9.20
CA ALA A 244 14.25 -8.97 -8.64
C ALA A 244 13.30 -10.01 -9.25
N GLY A 245 13.28 -10.15 -10.58
CA GLY A 245 12.47 -11.16 -11.26
C GLY A 245 12.80 -12.59 -10.80
N LEU A 246 14.08 -12.95 -10.77
CA LEU A 246 14.53 -14.26 -10.30
C LEU A 246 14.20 -14.52 -8.83
N ALA A 247 14.35 -13.51 -7.96
CA ALA A 247 14.04 -13.64 -6.53
C ALA A 247 12.53 -13.77 -6.24
N ALA A 248 11.66 -13.27 -7.12
CA ALA A 248 10.22 -13.43 -7.01
C ALA A 248 9.74 -14.86 -7.32
N LEU A 249 10.40 -15.56 -8.25
CA LEU A 249 9.95 -16.86 -8.74
C LEU A 249 9.74 -17.93 -7.67
N PRO A 250 10.65 -18.16 -6.70
CA PRO A 250 10.47 -19.19 -5.67
C PRO A 250 9.23 -18.98 -4.81
N VAL A 251 8.74 -17.75 -4.73
CA VAL A 251 7.53 -17.39 -3.95
C VAL A 251 6.29 -17.41 -4.82
N LEU A 252 6.37 -16.86 -6.03
CA LEU A 252 5.21 -16.74 -6.93
C LEU A 252 4.81 -18.08 -7.56
N LEU A 253 5.77 -18.94 -7.91
CA LEU A 253 5.48 -20.22 -8.54
C LEU A 253 4.62 -21.14 -7.66
N PRO A 254 4.92 -21.37 -6.36
CA PRO A 254 4.04 -22.15 -5.48
C PRO A 254 2.63 -21.54 -5.36
N THR A 255 2.53 -20.21 -5.28
CA THR A 255 1.24 -19.52 -5.22
C THR A 255 0.44 -19.77 -6.50
N VAL A 256 1.03 -19.54 -7.67
CA VAL A 256 0.38 -19.80 -8.95
C VAL A 256 0.00 -21.28 -9.09
N ALA A 257 0.87 -22.21 -8.69
CA ALA A 257 0.59 -23.63 -8.72
C ALA A 257 -0.62 -23.98 -7.84
N THR A 258 -0.71 -23.46 -6.62
CA THR A 258 -1.85 -23.66 -5.73
C THR A 258 -3.15 -23.22 -6.40
N PHE A 259 -3.21 -22.02 -6.95
CA PHE A 259 -4.41 -21.49 -7.60
C PHE A 259 -4.76 -22.18 -8.94
N SER A 260 -3.78 -22.79 -9.60
CA SER A 260 -3.99 -23.47 -10.88
C SER A 260 -4.34 -24.96 -10.72
N LEU A 261 -3.85 -25.61 -9.66
CA LEU A 261 -3.99 -27.06 -9.47
C LEU A 261 -5.13 -27.45 -8.54
N ASP A 262 -5.53 -26.55 -7.63
CA ASP A 262 -6.62 -26.82 -6.69
C ASP A 262 -7.84 -25.96 -7.07
N ALA A 263 -8.94 -26.63 -7.43
CA ALA A 263 -10.16 -25.97 -7.91
C ALA A 263 -10.79 -25.05 -6.85
N PHE A 264 -10.73 -25.41 -5.59
CA PHE A 264 -11.27 -24.59 -4.50
C PHE A 264 -10.47 -23.30 -4.36
N TRP A 265 -9.13 -23.37 -4.22
CA TRP A 265 -8.28 -22.19 -4.10
C TRP A 265 -8.38 -21.31 -5.34
N GLY A 266 -8.39 -21.91 -6.54
CA GLY A 266 -8.54 -21.18 -7.80
C GLY A 266 -9.87 -20.44 -7.91
N ALA A 267 -10.99 -21.10 -7.65
CA ALA A 267 -12.32 -20.50 -7.78
C ALA A 267 -12.62 -19.52 -6.64
N THR A 268 -12.44 -19.95 -5.39
CA THR A 268 -12.83 -19.16 -4.20
C THR A 268 -11.99 -17.91 -4.06
N TYR A 269 -10.67 -18.04 -4.10
CA TYR A 269 -9.79 -16.88 -3.96
C TYR A 269 -9.79 -15.97 -5.18
N THR A 270 -9.99 -16.51 -6.38
CA THR A 270 -10.20 -15.67 -7.57
C THR A 270 -11.47 -14.84 -7.43
N ALA A 271 -12.58 -15.44 -6.98
CA ALA A 271 -13.82 -14.74 -6.75
C ALA A 271 -13.71 -13.65 -5.66
N GLN A 272 -13.03 -13.93 -4.56
CA GLN A 272 -12.78 -12.96 -3.50
C GLN A 272 -11.87 -11.80 -3.96
N ASN A 273 -11.00 -12.05 -4.92
CA ASN A 273 -10.06 -11.06 -5.45
C ASN A 273 -10.57 -10.35 -6.73
N LEU A 274 -11.84 -10.51 -7.07
CA LEU A 274 -12.48 -9.71 -8.13
C LEU A 274 -12.60 -8.26 -7.67
N LEU A 275 -11.57 -7.49 -7.92
CA LEU A 275 -11.46 -6.09 -7.53
C LEU A 275 -11.40 -5.23 -8.80
N PRO A 276 -12.56 -4.85 -9.36
CA PRO A 276 -12.58 -4.00 -10.55
C PRO A 276 -11.91 -2.67 -10.26
N SER A 277 -11.18 -2.18 -11.23
CA SER A 277 -10.59 -0.85 -11.17
C SER A 277 -11.65 0.21 -11.38
N PRO A 278 -11.47 1.41 -10.78
CA PRO A 278 -12.35 2.53 -11.03
C PRO A 278 -12.35 2.87 -12.54
N LEU A 279 -13.49 3.36 -13.03
CA LEU A 279 -13.54 3.91 -14.38
C LEU A 279 -12.61 5.12 -14.50
N PRO A 280 -12.08 5.45 -15.69
CA PRO A 280 -11.13 6.54 -15.83
C PRO A 280 -11.60 7.88 -15.25
N HIS A 281 -12.88 8.21 -15.34
CA HIS A 281 -13.43 9.43 -14.75
C HIS A 281 -13.53 9.34 -13.21
N GLU A 282 -13.74 8.15 -12.65
CA GLU A 282 -13.72 7.92 -11.21
C GLU A 282 -12.29 8.04 -10.66
N LEU A 283 -11.29 7.53 -11.41
CA LEU A 283 -9.89 7.73 -11.08
C LEU A 283 -9.52 9.22 -11.02
N LEU A 284 -10.11 10.06 -11.88
CA LEU A 284 -9.95 11.52 -11.82
C LEU A 284 -10.57 12.13 -10.54
N VAL A 285 -11.62 11.54 -10.00
CA VAL A 285 -12.15 11.92 -8.69
C VAL A 285 -11.16 11.53 -7.60
N ASP A 286 -10.60 10.32 -7.67
CA ASP A 286 -9.71 9.76 -6.64
C ASP A 286 -8.35 10.49 -6.53
N VAL A 287 -7.75 10.87 -7.65
CA VAL A 287 -6.38 11.41 -7.67
C VAL A 287 -6.23 12.69 -8.52
N GLY A 288 -7.32 13.24 -9.01
CA GLY A 288 -7.33 14.35 -9.98
C GLY A 288 -6.50 15.57 -9.60
N PRO A 289 -6.60 16.12 -8.36
CA PRO A 289 -5.79 17.27 -7.95
C PRO A 289 -4.29 17.02 -8.05
N MET A 290 -3.83 15.82 -7.62
CA MET A 290 -2.43 15.44 -7.70
C MET A 290 -2.00 15.18 -9.15
N LEU A 291 -2.87 14.57 -9.95
CA LEU A 291 -2.60 14.29 -11.36
C LEU A 291 -2.45 15.58 -12.15
N LEU A 292 -3.34 16.57 -11.94
CA LEU A 292 -3.25 17.89 -12.56
C LEU A 292 -1.92 18.59 -12.22
N LEU A 293 -1.55 18.59 -10.94
CA LEU A 293 -0.26 19.14 -10.52
C LEU A 293 0.92 18.41 -11.15
N ALA A 294 0.87 17.08 -11.20
CA ALA A 294 1.93 16.28 -11.82
C ALA A 294 2.08 16.60 -13.30
N LEU A 295 0.97 16.71 -14.05
CA LEU A 295 0.97 17.09 -15.47
C LEU A 295 1.58 18.48 -15.70
N LEU A 296 1.22 19.46 -14.88
CA LEU A 296 1.78 20.83 -14.93
C LEU A 296 3.28 20.85 -14.60
N GLY A 297 3.74 19.89 -13.79
CA GLY A 297 5.12 19.77 -13.33
C GLY A 297 6.03 18.88 -14.17
N LEU A 298 5.51 18.08 -15.10
CA LEU A 298 6.29 17.08 -15.85
C LEU A 298 7.57 17.66 -16.50
N ARG A 299 7.48 18.86 -17.07
CA ARG A 299 8.63 19.54 -17.68
C ARG A 299 9.67 20.07 -16.68
N ARG A 300 9.30 20.14 -15.40
CA ARG A 300 10.14 20.66 -14.30
C ARG A 300 10.69 19.57 -13.39
N THR A 301 10.31 18.32 -13.64
CA THR A 301 10.85 17.16 -12.95
C THR A 301 12.19 16.81 -13.55
N GLY A 302 13.24 16.80 -12.72
CA GLY A 302 14.60 16.45 -13.16
C GLY A 302 14.71 14.96 -13.59
N ALA A 303 15.86 14.60 -14.16
CA ALA A 303 16.15 13.25 -14.61
C ALA A 303 15.92 12.16 -13.54
N GLY A 304 15.98 12.50 -12.26
CA GLY A 304 15.68 11.59 -11.16
C GLY A 304 14.21 11.14 -11.05
N ALA A 305 13.28 11.89 -11.66
CA ALA A 305 11.86 11.53 -11.66
C ALA A 305 11.46 10.59 -12.81
N PHE A 306 12.34 10.37 -13.80
CA PHE A 306 12.05 9.52 -14.95
C PHE A 306 11.60 8.11 -14.52
N GLY A 307 12.35 7.47 -13.62
CA GLY A 307 11.99 6.16 -13.09
C GLY A 307 10.63 6.13 -12.39
N LEU A 308 10.30 7.19 -11.64
CA LEU A 308 8.98 7.32 -11.01
C LEU A 308 7.86 7.45 -12.02
N ILE A 309 8.05 8.22 -13.08
CA ILE A 309 7.04 8.43 -14.12
C ILE A 309 6.77 7.11 -14.83
N ILE A 310 7.81 6.35 -15.17
CA ILE A 310 7.66 5.01 -15.77
C ILE A 310 6.91 4.07 -14.82
N TRP A 311 7.25 4.05 -13.53
CA TRP A 311 6.53 3.22 -12.56
C TRP A 311 5.07 3.65 -12.41
N LEU A 312 4.79 4.95 -12.28
CA LEU A 312 3.44 5.50 -12.23
C LEU A 312 2.61 5.07 -13.45
N LEU A 313 3.15 5.24 -14.66
CA LEU A 313 2.45 4.86 -15.88
C LEU A 313 2.19 3.35 -15.94
N LEU A 314 3.17 2.51 -15.60
CA LEU A 314 2.98 1.06 -15.58
C LEU A 314 1.97 0.63 -14.53
N ALA A 315 1.98 1.21 -13.35
CA ALA A 315 1.00 0.93 -12.30
C ALA A 315 -0.43 1.31 -12.74
N LEU A 316 -0.59 2.48 -13.37
CA LEU A 316 -1.88 2.93 -13.92
C LEU A 316 -2.36 2.08 -15.10
N ILE A 317 -1.46 1.60 -15.95
CA ILE A 317 -1.81 0.67 -17.04
C ILE A 317 -2.16 -0.70 -16.46
N ALA A 318 -1.35 -1.20 -15.53
CA ALA A 318 -1.53 -2.52 -14.95
C ALA A 318 -2.87 -2.68 -14.22
N MET A 319 -3.40 -1.60 -13.62
CA MET A 319 -4.71 -1.64 -12.97
C MET A 319 -5.89 -1.85 -13.93
N TYR A 320 -5.67 -1.78 -15.25
CA TYR A 320 -6.71 -2.06 -16.27
C TYR A 320 -6.42 -3.35 -17.06
N LEU A 321 -5.44 -4.14 -16.64
CA LEU A 321 -5.23 -5.46 -17.23
C LEU A 321 -6.44 -6.38 -16.91
N PRO A 322 -6.80 -7.30 -17.81
CA PRO A 322 -7.94 -8.20 -17.63
C PRO A 322 -7.60 -9.36 -16.68
N VAL A 323 -7.23 -9.03 -15.45
CA VAL A 323 -6.94 -9.99 -14.38
C VAL A 323 -7.81 -9.69 -13.15
N PRO A 324 -8.23 -10.70 -12.38
CA PRO A 324 -9.14 -10.51 -11.24
C PRO A 324 -8.68 -9.47 -10.23
N TYR A 325 -7.38 -9.43 -9.94
CA TYR A 325 -6.73 -8.55 -8.95
C TYR A 325 -6.14 -7.28 -9.56
N GLN A 326 -6.65 -6.84 -10.72
CA GLN A 326 -6.10 -5.72 -11.50
C GLN A 326 -5.84 -4.45 -10.69
N ARG A 327 -6.78 -4.03 -9.83
CA ARG A 327 -6.65 -2.82 -9.00
C ARG A 327 -5.42 -2.88 -8.06
N ARG A 328 -5.10 -4.06 -7.52
CA ARG A 328 -3.94 -4.24 -6.64
C ARG A 328 -2.60 -3.98 -7.32
N LEU A 329 -2.55 -4.06 -8.66
CA LEU A 329 -1.36 -3.74 -9.44
C LEU A 329 -1.06 -2.23 -9.48
N ALA A 330 -2.02 -1.38 -9.07
CA ALA A 330 -1.84 0.07 -9.00
C ALA A 330 -0.94 0.54 -7.84
N PHE A 331 -0.55 -0.37 -6.94
CA PHE A 331 0.25 0.03 -5.79
C PHE A 331 1.54 0.74 -6.20
N GLY A 332 1.84 1.83 -5.49
CA GLY A 332 2.97 2.72 -5.80
C GLY A 332 2.61 3.90 -6.71
N ALA A 333 1.47 3.84 -7.41
CA ALA A 333 1.02 4.95 -8.24
C ALA A 333 0.80 6.23 -7.39
N GLN A 334 0.12 6.13 -6.26
CA GLN A 334 -0.20 7.29 -5.41
C GLN A 334 1.05 7.91 -4.77
N PRO A 335 2.00 7.18 -4.13
CA PRO A 335 3.25 7.77 -3.64
C PRO A 335 4.11 8.39 -4.76
N ALA A 336 4.19 7.75 -5.92
CA ALA A 336 4.93 8.29 -7.06
C ALA A 336 4.29 9.60 -7.57
N LEU A 337 2.96 9.61 -7.71
CA LEU A 337 2.19 10.79 -8.11
C LEU A 337 2.36 11.94 -7.10
N ALA A 338 2.32 11.65 -5.81
CA ALA A 338 2.50 12.62 -4.73
C ALA A 338 3.88 13.32 -4.81
N VAL A 339 4.95 12.58 -5.13
CA VAL A 339 6.28 13.17 -5.30
C VAL A 339 6.33 14.07 -6.54
N VAL A 340 5.79 13.63 -7.67
CA VAL A 340 5.79 14.45 -8.90
C VAL A 340 4.94 15.71 -8.70
N ALA A 341 3.75 15.58 -8.10
CA ALA A 341 2.88 16.71 -7.76
C ALA A 341 3.54 17.70 -6.79
N ALA A 342 4.24 17.21 -5.77
CA ALA A 342 4.95 18.05 -4.80
C ALA A 342 6.10 18.84 -5.44
N ASN A 343 6.87 18.22 -6.34
CA ASN A 343 7.92 18.90 -7.10
C ASN A 343 7.32 20.03 -7.95
N ALA A 344 6.20 19.78 -8.62
CA ALA A 344 5.48 20.76 -9.38
C ALA A 344 4.95 21.91 -8.52
N LEU A 345 4.28 21.59 -7.42
CA LEU A 345 3.71 22.59 -6.50
C LEU A 345 4.78 23.53 -5.95
N VAL A 346 5.92 22.98 -5.53
CA VAL A 346 7.03 23.79 -5.01
C VAL A 346 7.63 24.67 -6.10
N ALA A 347 7.80 24.14 -7.31
CA ALA A 347 8.33 24.91 -8.45
C ALA A 347 7.37 26.03 -8.90
N VAL A 348 6.07 25.78 -8.93
CA VAL A 348 5.06 26.81 -9.25
C VAL A 348 5.00 27.86 -8.14
N ALA A 349 4.98 27.42 -6.87
CA ALA A 349 4.95 28.34 -5.74
C ALA A 349 6.19 29.26 -5.66
N ALA A 350 7.34 28.84 -6.19
CA ALA A 350 8.55 29.65 -6.21
C ALA A 350 8.48 30.87 -7.16
N VAL A 351 7.64 30.80 -8.22
CA VAL A 351 7.45 31.89 -9.17
C VAL A 351 6.25 32.79 -8.84
N LEU A 352 5.45 32.40 -7.84
CA LEU A 352 4.31 33.17 -7.36
C LEU A 352 4.72 34.07 -6.20
N GLY A 353 4.14 35.25 -6.11
CA GLY A 353 4.31 36.10 -4.92
C GLY A 353 3.81 35.38 -3.65
N ARG A 354 4.36 35.73 -2.48
CA ARG A 354 4.14 35.05 -1.20
C ARG A 354 2.67 34.71 -0.89
N ARG A 355 1.75 35.67 -1.12
CA ARG A 355 0.30 35.47 -0.85
C ARG A 355 -0.30 34.41 -1.79
N ARG A 356 -0.02 34.49 -3.11
CA ARG A 356 -0.52 33.52 -4.10
C ARG A 356 0.06 32.13 -3.90
N ALA A 357 1.33 32.04 -3.54
CA ALA A 357 1.96 30.76 -3.20
C ALA A 357 1.34 30.12 -1.95
N ALA A 358 0.99 30.92 -0.93
CA ALA A 358 0.30 30.42 0.27
C ALA A 358 -1.12 29.95 -0.06
N ALA A 359 -1.89 30.72 -0.82
CA ALA A 359 -3.23 30.38 -1.27
C ALA A 359 -3.23 29.08 -2.11
N LEU A 360 -2.28 28.93 -3.05
CA LEU A 360 -2.14 27.70 -3.85
C LEU A 360 -1.86 26.49 -2.98
N ARG A 361 -0.91 26.59 -2.04
CA ARG A 361 -0.56 25.47 -1.12
C ARG A 361 -1.76 25.07 -0.26
N LEU A 362 -2.48 26.05 0.28
CA LEU A 362 -3.67 25.81 1.10
C LEU A 362 -4.80 25.17 0.29
N GLY A 363 -5.07 25.67 -0.92
CA GLY A 363 -6.09 25.11 -1.82
C GLY A 363 -5.79 23.67 -2.22
N VAL A 364 -4.53 23.38 -2.59
CA VAL A 364 -4.09 22.01 -2.90
C VAL A 364 -4.19 21.09 -1.67
N ALA A 365 -3.75 21.56 -0.51
CA ALA A 365 -3.83 20.79 0.73
C ALA A 365 -5.30 20.48 1.10
N ALA A 366 -6.19 21.46 1.00
CA ALA A 366 -7.60 21.26 1.29
C ALA A 366 -8.28 20.30 0.29
N ALA A 367 -8.02 20.47 -1.00
CA ALA A 367 -8.56 19.57 -2.02
C ALA A 367 -8.04 18.13 -1.86
N ALA A 368 -6.74 17.97 -1.66
CA ALA A 368 -6.13 16.65 -1.51
C ALA A 368 -6.51 15.97 -0.18
N ALA A 369 -6.65 16.71 0.92
CA ALA A 369 -7.02 16.14 2.22
C ALA A 369 -8.49 15.73 2.31
N SER A 370 -9.35 16.18 1.38
CA SER A 370 -10.79 15.93 1.45
C SER A 370 -11.13 14.43 1.43
N SER A 371 -10.47 13.66 0.60
CA SER A 371 -10.64 12.21 0.50
C SER A 371 -10.14 11.47 1.73
N SER A 372 -8.98 11.85 2.25
CA SER A 372 -8.42 11.26 3.46
C SER A 372 -9.28 11.56 4.69
N LEU A 373 -9.91 12.72 4.74
CA LEU A 373 -10.88 13.05 5.78
C LEU A 373 -12.09 12.13 5.71
N LEU A 374 -12.61 11.84 4.51
CA LEU A 374 -13.73 10.92 4.32
C LEU A 374 -13.36 9.49 4.77
N VAL A 375 -12.18 9.00 4.40
CA VAL A 375 -11.66 7.70 4.86
C VAL A 375 -11.55 7.67 6.39
N LEU A 376 -10.94 8.68 6.99
CA LEU A 376 -10.78 8.77 8.44
C LEU A 376 -12.13 8.77 9.16
N VAL A 377 -13.08 9.59 8.71
CA VAL A 377 -14.44 9.64 9.27
C VAL A 377 -15.14 8.28 9.11
N GLY A 378 -15.00 7.63 7.95
CA GLY A 378 -15.56 6.30 7.71
C GLY A 378 -15.00 5.24 8.64
N VAL A 379 -13.68 5.21 8.83
CA VAL A 379 -13.01 4.28 9.76
C VAL A 379 -13.44 4.53 11.20
N LEU A 380 -13.46 5.79 11.64
CA LEU A 380 -13.91 6.15 13.02
C LEU A 380 -15.39 5.81 13.24
N ALA A 381 -16.25 6.09 12.26
CA ALA A 381 -17.67 5.73 12.35
C ALA A 381 -17.88 4.20 12.40
N SER A 382 -17.10 3.44 11.61
CA SER A 382 -17.11 1.97 11.67
C SER A 382 -16.64 1.45 13.03
N SER A 383 -15.64 2.08 13.63
CA SER A 383 -15.11 1.69 14.94
C SER A 383 -16.15 1.84 16.06
N VAL A 384 -17.03 2.85 15.96
CA VAL A 384 -18.11 3.07 16.92
C VAL A 384 -19.30 2.15 16.64
N ARG A 385 -19.66 1.93 15.36
CA ARG A 385 -20.82 1.11 14.96
C ARG A 385 -20.58 -0.38 15.10
N ASN A 386 -19.39 -0.84 14.77
CA ASN A 386 -18.95 -2.23 14.89
C ASN A 386 -18.34 -2.48 16.27
N ALA A 387 -18.96 -1.93 17.30
CA ALA A 387 -18.64 -2.27 18.68
C ALA A 387 -18.68 -3.80 18.82
N PRO A 388 -17.76 -4.39 19.59
CA PRO A 388 -17.39 -5.79 19.45
C PRO A 388 -18.60 -6.72 19.64
N VAL A 389 -18.68 -7.72 18.78
CA VAL A 389 -19.59 -8.85 18.94
C VAL A 389 -19.18 -9.59 20.22
N PRO A 390 -20.13 -9.97 21.10
CA PRO A 390 -19.81 -10.77 22.28
C PRO A 390 -19.08 -12.03 21.85
N VAL A 391 -17.83 -12.18 22.28
CA VAL A 391 -17.12 -13.45 22.11
C VAL A 391 -17.71 -14.37 23.17
N TYR A 392 -18.55 -15.30 22.75
CA TYR A 392 -18.96 -16.40 23.60
C TYR A 392 -17.69 -17.20 23.93
N ARG A 393 -17.32 -17.21 25.21
CA ARG A 393 -16.24 -18.04 25.75
C ARG A 393 -16.66 -19.50 25.76
#